data_184104d8221e15c1914523da942cb390
#
_entry.id   184104d8221e15c1914523da942cb390
#
_cell.length_a   1.000
_cell.length_b   1.000
_cell.length_c   1.000
_cell.angle_alpha   90.00
_cell.angle_beta   90.00
_cell.angle_gamma   90.00
#
_symmetry.space_group_name_H-M   'P 1'
#
loop_
_entity.id
_entity.type
_entity.pdbx_description
1 polymer ?
#
loop_
_entity_poly.entity_id
_entity_poly.type
_entity_poly.pdbx_seq_one_letter_code
_entity_poly.pdbx_strand_id
1 'polypeptide(L)'
;MTTSTTRAKAPGTGPTGPAGPVTPADPAATRPATRPDLAEEPATVAQRALVGVFVVVPLLALIAAIPLAWGWGLGWHDVIIALVFYWLTGLGVTVGFHRYFTHGSFKAKTGLRVALAVFGTMAIEGPVFNWVADHRRHHKYSDREGDPHSPWRYGDDTKALVKGLAYAHMLWLFDENKTSQEKFIPDLLADRRLRVVHKLFPVIVLTSMLAPALIGGLWGMSWHGALTAFFWASLVRVALLHHVTWSINSICHTFGTEEFEVRDKARNVSWLAIASFGESWHNLHHADPTCARHGVLKGQLDPSARVIWALEKLGWAYDVRWPDARRLEPKRPATATRKLGSMTRNRLESIAPRPVPMGDETAG
;
A
#
# COMPACT_ATOMS: atom_id res chain seq x y z
N MET A 1 -62.89 16.44 39.72
CA MET A 1 -62.25 15.67 38.68
C MET A 1 -60.87 15.37 39.17
N THR A 2 -60.65 14.14 39.56
CA THR A 2 -59.54 13.66 40.40
C THR A 2 -58.35 13.21 39.57
N THR A 3 -57.21 13.79 39.82
CA THR A 3 -55.92 13.40 39.26
C THR A 3 -55.20 12.43 40.23
N SER A 4 -55.00 11.19 39.79
CA SER A 4 -54.28 10.17 40.55
C SER A 4 -52.78 10.19 40.15
N THR A 5 -51.89 10.46 41.11
CA THR A 5 -50.44 10.37 41.00
C THR A 5 -49.97 9.03 41.55
N THR A 6 -49.45 8.16 40.72
CA THR A 6 -48.82 6.91 41.11
C THR A 6 -47.34 7.09 41.39
N ARG A 7 -46.93 6.87 42.62
CA ARG A 7 -45.57 6.96 43.16
C ARG A 7 -44.83 5.65 42.87
N ALA A 8 -43.71 5.72 42.16
CA ALA A 8 -42.85 4.58 41.88
C ALA A 8 -42.04 4.18 43.12
N LYS A 9 -42.00 2.88 43.38
CA LYS A 9 -41.33 2.22 44.51
C LYS A 9 -39.90 1.86 44.12
N ALA A 10 -38.90 2.21 44.95
CA ALA A 10 -37.48 1.86 44.78
C ALA A 10 -37.27 0.34 44.96
N PRO A 11 -36.27 -0.28 44.24
CA PRO A 11 -35.95 -1.69 44.42
C PRO A 11 -35.06 -1.91 45.66
N GLY A 12 -35.44 -2.91 46.44
CA GLY A 12 -34.76 -3.30 47.66
C GLY A 12 -33.46 -4.09 47.38
N THR A 13 -32.51 -3.91 48.28
CA THR A 13 -31.25 -4.66 48.38
C THR A 13 -31.52 -6.08 48.92
N GLY A 14 -31.25 -7.09 48.07
CA GLY A 14 -31.24 -8.51 48.50
C GLY A 14 -29.85 -8.92 49.05
N PRO A 15 -29.78 -9.94 49.91
CA PRO A 15 -28.54 -10.33 50.61
C PRO A 15 -27.58 -11.07 49.69
N THR A 16 -26.27 -10.74 49.82
CA THR A 16 -25.14 -11.41 49.19
C THR A 16 -24.94 -12.79 49.81
N GLY A 17 -25.24 -13.86 49.08
CA GLY A 17 -24.87 -15.23 49.44
C GLY A 17 -23.34 -15.49 49.16
N PRO A 18 -22.73 -16.48 49.84
CA PRO A 18 -21.29 -16.76 49.67
C PRO A 18 -21.00 -17.31 48.26
N ALA A 19 -19.90 -16.85 47.69
CA ALA A 19 -19.39 -17.31 46.39
C ALA A 19 -19.08 -18.83 46.45
N GLY A 20 -19.73 -19.60 45.57
CA GLY A 20 -19.44 -21.01 45.39
C GLY A 20 -18.01 -21.24 44.81
N PRO A 21 -17.47 -22.49 44.96
CA PRO A 21 -16.10 -22.78 44.51
C PRO A 21 -15.96 -22.60 43.01
N VAL A 22 -14.93 -21.82 42.63
CA VAL A 22 -14.53 -21.60 41.23
C VAL A 22 -14.03 -22.94 40.69
N THR A 23 -14.77 -23.56 39.79
CA THR A 23 -14.32 -24.74 39.02
C THR A 23 -13.14 -24.34 38.15
N PRO A 24 -12.04 -25.12 38.12
CA PRO A 24 -10.93 -24.84 37.21
C PRO A 24 -11.43 -24.88 35.76
N ALA A 25 -11.07 -23.87 34.96
CA ALA A 25 -11.40 -23.80 33.55
C ALA A 25 -10.82 -25.03 32.83
N ASP A 26 -11.65 -25.70 32.05
CA ASP A 26 -11.29 -26.84 31.20
C ASP A 26 -10.18 -26.38 30.19
N PRO A 27 -8.99 -27.00 30.20
CA PRO A 27 -7.92 -26.66 29.25
C PRO A 27 -8.28 -27.00 27.79
N ALA A 28 -9.36 -27.75 27.53
CA ALA A 28 -9.86 -28.01 26.18
C ALA A 28 -10.74 -26.89 25.60
N ALA A 29 -11.11 -25.87 26.40
CA ALA A 29 -12.03 -24.81 25.97
C ALA A 29 -11.35 -23.58 25.35
N THR A 30 -10.04 -23.52 25.26
CA THR A 30 -9.31 -22.40 24.62
C THR A 30 -8.83 -22.78 23.22
N ARG A 31 -9.74 -23.08 22.30
CA ARG A 31 -9.47 -22.74 20.91
C ARG A 31 -9.37 -21.21 20.86
N PRO A 32 -8.22 -20.64 20.40
CA PRO A 32 -8.17 -19.21 20.20
C PRO A 32 -9.32 -18.85 19.27
N ALA A 33 -10.14 -17.87 19.67
CA ALA A 33 -11.20 -17.35 18.82
C ALA A 33 -10.60 -17.19 17.42
N THR A 34 -11.19 -17.82 16.41
CA THR A 34 -10.76 -17.70 15.02
C THR A 34 -10.73 -16.21 14.72
N ARG A 35 -9.53 -15.63 14.54
CA ARG A 35 -9.42 -14.19 14.29
C ARG A 35 -10.05 -13.95 12.93
N PRO A 36 -11.21 -13.30 12.81
CA PRO A 36 -11.98 -13.24 11.57
C PRO A 36 -11.26 -12.46 10.46
N ASP A 37 -10.10 -11.85 10.78
CA ASP A 37 -9.27 -11.10 9.85
C ASP A 37 -8.16 -11.93 9.20
N LEU A 38 -7.98 -13.18 9.63
CA LEU A 38 -6.97 -14.09 9.10
C LEU A 38 -7.62 -15.15 8.23
N ALA A 39 -6.84 -15.65 7.27
CA ALA A 39 -7.21 -16.83 6.50
C ALA A 39 -7.27 -18.05 7.42
N GLU A 40 -8.13 -19.02 7.07
CA GLU A 40 -8.28 -20.26 7.85
C GLU A 40 -7.00 -21.10 7.77
N GLU A 41 -6.34 -21.09 6.61
CA GLU A 41 -5.11 -21.85 6.39
C GLU A 41 -3.87 -20.95 6.49
N PRO A 42 -2.86 -21.34 7.30
CA PRO A 42 -1.59 -20.63 7.35
C PRO A 42 -0.78 -20.84 6.06
N ALA A 43 0.21 -19.96 5.84
CA ALA A 43 1.16 -20.13 4.75
C ALA A 43 1.97 -21.42 4.90
N THR A 44 2.04 -22.20 3.84
CA THR A 44 2.85 -23.43 3.80
C THR A 44 4.35 -23.11 3.82
N VAL A 45 5.17 -24.09 4.24
CA VAL A 45 6.64 -23.97 4.20
C VAL A 45 7.13 -23.66 2.78
N ALA A 46 6.54 -24.29 1.76
CA ALA A 46 6.90 -24.03 0.36
C ALA A 46 6.61 -22.61 -0.09
N GLN A 47 5.47 -22.03 0.32
CA GLN A 47 5.14 -20.64 0.04
C GLN A 47 6.12 -19.69 0.71
N ARG A 48 6.49 -19.91 1.97
CA ARG A 48 7.48 -19.10 2.69
C ARG A 48 8.89 -19.22 2.09
N ALA A 49 9.29 -20.43 1.66
CA ALA A 49 10.54 -20.62 0.96
C ALA A 49 10.59 -19.87 -0.37
N LEU A 50 9.49 -19.89 -1.14
CA LEU A 50 9.38 -19.14 -2.39
C LEU A 50 9.48 -17.61 -2.15
N VAL A 51 8.83 -17.10 -1.09
CA VAL A 51 9.00 -15.69 -0.65
C VAL A 51 10.47 -15.43 -0.35
N GLY A 52 11.15 -16.35 0.36
CA GLY A 52 12.58 -16.25 0.64
C GLY A 52 13.43 -16.10 -0.61
N VAL A 53 13.16 -16.88 -1.66
CA VAL A 53 13.87 -16.75 -2.94
C VAL A 53 13.68 -15.35 -3.55
N PHE A 54 12.45 -14.85 -3.61
CA PHE A 54 12.16 -13.52 -4.19
C PHE A 54 12.61 -12.34 -3.33
N VAL A 55 12.92 -12.54 -2.06
CA VAL A 55 13.50 -11.53 -1.17
C VAL A 55 15.02 -11.61 -1.20
N VAL A 56 15.59 -12.78 -0.97
CA VAL A 56 17.04 -12.97 -0.76
C VAL A 56 17.82 -12.85 -2.06
N VAL A 57 17.38 -13.48 -3.16
CA VAL A 57 18.13 -13.46 -4.42
C VAL A 57 18.26 -12.06 -5.00
N PRO A 58 17.20 -11.24 -5.12
CA PRO A 58 17.32 -9.84 -5.53
C PRO A 58 18.17 -8.99 -4.56
N LEU A 59 18.07 -9.22 -3.25
CA LEU A 59 18.91 -8.52 -2.26
C LEU A 59 20.39 -8.83 -2.44
N LEU A 60 20.76 -10.10 -2.66
CA LEU A 60 22.13 -10.49 -2.97
C LEU A 60 22.62 -9.87 -4.26
N ALA A 61 21.77 -9.79 -5.29
CA ALA A 61 22.09 -9.09 -6.53
C ALA A 61 22.30 -7.59 -6.29
N LEU A 62 21.50 -6.95 -5.45
CA LEU A 62 21.69 -5.54 -5.09
C LEU A 62 23.01 -5.29 -4.37
N ILE A 63 23.41 -6.19 -3.46
CA ILE A 63 24.72 -6.11 -2.79
C ILE A 63 25.85 -6.29 -3.80
N ALA A 64 25.73 -7.26 -4.71
CA ALA A 64 26.71 -7.52 -5.77
C ALA A 64 26.75 -6.42 -6.84
N ALA A 65 25.72 -5.58 -6.94
CA ALA A 65 25.64 -4.52 -7.95
C ALA A 65 26.79 -3.51 -7.84
N ILE A 66 27.23 -3.17 -6.63
CA ILE A 66 28.30 -2.19 -6.39
C ILE A 66 29.62 -2.63 -7.07
N PRO A 67 30.22 -3.81 -6.76
CA PRO A 67 31.45 -4.24 -7.41
C PRO A 67 31.27 -4.53 -8.90
N LEU A 68 30.09 -5.01 -9.33
CA LEU A 68 29.83 -5.34 -10.75
C LEU A 68 29.65 -4.09 -11.62
N ALA A 69 29.10 -2.99 -11.08
CA ALA A 69 29.00 -1.71 -11.80
C ALA A 69 30.38 -1.09 -12.06
N TRP A 70 31.35 -1.35 -11.19
CA TRP A 70 32.66 -0.72 -11.19
C TRP A 70 33.59 -1.34 -12.25
N GLY A 71 33.29 -1.11 -13.48
CA GLY A 71 34.27 -1.35 -14.51
C GLY A 71 33.79 -2.04 -15.79
N TRP A 72 32.75 -2.85 -15.81
CA TRP A 72 32.35 -3.53 -17.05
C TRP A 72 30.99 -4.25 -17.04
N GLY A 73 30.28 -4.23 -15.93
CA GLY A 73 29.03 -4.99 -15.76
C GLY A 73 27.75 -4.18 -15.98
N LEU A 74 27.81 -2.89 -16.34
CA LEU A 74 26.64 -2.03 -16.53
C LEU A 74 26.76 -1.22 -17.83
N GLY A 75 25.85 -1.48 -18.75
CA GLY A 75 25.70 -0.71 -19.99
C GLY A 75 24.50 0.24 -19.98
N TRP A 76 24.48 1.24 -20.87
CA TRP A 76 23.37 2.18 -20.98
C TRP A 76 22.03 1.50 -21.31
N HIS A 77 22.04 0.43 -22.10
CA HIS A 77 20.86 -0.37 -22.37
C HIS A 77 20.27 -0.99 -21.09
N ASP A 78 21.13 -1.46 -20.17
CA ASP A 78 20.68 -2.03 -18.89
C ASP A 78 19.99 -0.98 -18.03
N VAL A 79 20.56 0.24 -17.97
CA VAL A 79 19.98 1.37 -17.25
C VAL A 79 18.61 1.75 -17.81
N ILE A 80 18.49 1.86 -19.14
CA ILE A 80 17.23 2.22 -19.80
C ILE A 80 16.16 1.15 -19.53
N ILE A 81 16.50 -0.13 -19.75
CA ILE A 81 15.56 -1.24 -19.51
C ILE A 81 15.15 -1.27 -18.02
N ALA A 82 16.12 -1.14 -17.09
CA ALA A 82 15.84 -1.13 -15.67
C ALA A 82 14.90 0.02 -15.27
N LEU A 83 15.15 1.24 -15.77
CA LEU A 83 14.28 2.38 -15.52
C LEU A 83 12.87 2.19 -16.09
N VAL A 84 12.74 1.70 -17.33
CA VAL A 84 11.44 1.42 -17.94
C VAL A 84 10.64 0.40 -17.10
N PHE A 85 11.28 -0.71 -16.72
CA PHE A 85 10.61 -1.73 -15.90
C PHE A 85 10.35 -1.26 -14.47
N TYR A 86 11.25 -0.45 -13.88
CA TYR A 86 11.03 0.15 -12.57
C TYR A 86 9.77 1.04 -12.56
N TRP A 87 9.67 1.94 -13.56
CA TRP A 87 8.50 2.82 -13.70
C TRP A 87 7.21 2.06 -13.99
N LEU A 88 7.27 1.11 -14.92
CA LEU A 88 6.10 0.32 -15.30
C LEU A 88 5.54 -0.45 -14.10
N THR A 89 6.40 -1.18 -13.39
CA THR A 89 6.00 -2.02 -12.27
C THR A 89 5.71 -1.22 -11.01
N GLY A 90 6.46 -0.15 -10.73
CA GLY A 90 6.21 0.76 -9.64
C GLY A 90 4.87 1.50 -9.78
N LEU A 91 4.53 1.99 -10.97
CA LEU A 91 3.21 2.56 -11.25
C LEU A 91 2.10 1.51 -11.19
N GLY A 92 2.40 0.25 -11.56
CA GLY A 92 1.48 -0.87 -11.36
C GLY A 92 1.11 -1.07 -9.90
N VAL A 93 2.08 -0.95 -8.98
CA VAL A 93 1.84 -0.98 -7.53
C VAL A 93 1.14 0.28 -7.07
N THR A 94 1.69 1.45 -7.34
CA THR A 94 1.26 2.71 -6.71
C THR A 94 -0.06 3.24 -7.28
N VAL A 95 -0.22 3.27 -8.62
CA VAL A 95 -1.48 3.67 -9.28
C VAL A 95 -2.48 2.51 -9.27
N GLY A 96 -2.00 1.27 -9.53
CA GLY A 96 -2.85 0.09 -9.65
C GLY A 96 -3.23 -0.50 -8.30
N PHE A 97 -2.33 -1.23 -7.66
CA PHE A 97 -2.65 -1.97 -6.43
C PHE A 97 -3.10 -1.04 -5.32
N HIS A 98 -2.39 0.05 -5.11
CA HIS A 98 -2.61 0.96 -4.00
C HIS A 98 -3.81 1.90 -4.25
N ARG A 99 -3.66 2.89 -5.16
CA ARG A 99 -4.69 3.94 -5.31
C ARG A 99 -5.96 3.42 -5.95
N TYR A 100 -5.87 2.50 -6.93
CA TYR A 100 -7.04 2.00 -7.64
C TYR A 100 -7.73 0.83 -6.90
N PHE A 101 -7.04 -0.32 -6.74
CA PHE A 101 -7.68 -1.53 -6.19
C PHE A 101 -7.90 -1.47 -4.68
N THR A 102 -7.01 -0.85 -3.92
CA THR A 102 -7.18 -0.73 -2.47
C THR A 102 -8.16 0.37 -2.11
N HIS A 103 -7.92 1.59 -2.59
CA HIS A 103 -8.58 2.80 -2.09
C HIS A 103 -9.67 3.35 -3.00
N GLY A 104 -9.79 2.86 -4.23
CA GLY A 104 -10.80 3.34 -5.17
C GLY A 104 -10.70 4.84 -5.44
N SER A 105 -9.46 5.37 -5.52
CA SER A 105 -9.20 6.80 -5.72
C SER A 105 -9.70 7.34 -7.06
N PHE A 106 -10.01 6.44 -8.00
CA PHE A 106 -10.60 6.74 -9.30
C PHE A 106 -11.28 5.49 -9.85
N LYS A 107 -12.05 5.63 -10.92
CA LYS A 107 -12.57 4.53 -11.73
C LYS A 107 -11.76 4.40 -13.02
N ALA A 108 -11.71 3.21 -13.61
CA ALA A 108 -10.92 2.91 -14.80
C ALA A 108 -11.70 2.08 -15.82
N LYS A 109 -11.46 2.34 -17.12
CA LYS A 109 -11.90 1.44 -18.18
C LYS A 109 -11.29 0.05 -18.00
N THR A 110 -11.98 -0.98 -18.45
CA THR A 110 -11.60 -2.39 -18.24
C THR A 110 -10.17 -2.70 -18.69
N GLY A 111 -9.74 -2.19 -19.85
CA GLY A 111 -8.37 -2.41 -20.34
C GLY A 111 -7.30 -1.86 -19.38
N LEU A 112 -7.48 -0.61 -18.95
CA LEU A 112 -6.57 0.01 -17.95
C LEU A 112 -6.56 -0.77 -16.65
N ARG A 113 -7.73 -1.20 -16.16
CA ARG A 113 -7.85 -1.98 -14.92
C ARG A 113 -7.04 -3.28 -14.98
N VAL A 114 -7.13 -4.02 -16.09
CA VAL A 114 -6.36 -5.25 -16.29
C VAL A 114 -4.87 -4.94 -16.43
N ALA A 115 -4.50 -3.91 -17.19
CA ALA A 115 -3.11 -3.50 -17.35
C ALA A 115 -2.46 -3.13 -16.00
N LEU A 116 -3.15 -2.34 -15.17
CA LEU A 116 -2.68 -2.00 -13.82
C LEU A 116 -2.50 -3.23 -12.93
N ALA A 117 -3.41 -4.22 -13.02
CA ALA A 117 -3.27 -5.48 -12.28
C ALA A 117 -2.04 -6.28 -12.75
N VAL A 118 -1.80 -6.35 -14.06
CA VAL A 118 -0.63 -7.05 -14.64
C VAL A 118 0.67 -6.34 -14.23
N PHE A 119 0.76 -5.02 -14.42
CA PHE A 119 1.97 -4.27 -14.10
C PHE A 119 2.29 -4.28 -12.59
N GLY A 120 1.28 -4.19 -11.72
CA GLY A 120 1.48 -4.37 -10.28
C GLY A 120 1.98 -5.78 -9.94
N THR A 121 1.44 -6.81 -10.60
CA THR A 121 1.90 -8.20 -10.43
C THR A 121 3.34 -8.39 -10.89
N MET A 122 3.79 -7.67 -11.94
CA MET A 122 5.18 -7.67 -12.41
C MET A 122 6.17 -7.05 -11.42
N ALA A 123 5.72 -6.35 -10.39
CA ALA A 123 6.57 -5.87 -9.29
C ALA A 123 7.08 -7.00 -8.39
N ILE A 124 6.44 -8.18 -8.43
CA ILE A 124 6.81 -9.37 -7.63
C ILE A 124 6.63 -9.15 -6.11
N GLU A 125 5.73 -8.25 -5.73
CA GLU A 125 5.37 -8.00 -4.31
C GLU A 125 4.22 -8.90 -3.83
N GLY A 126 3.86 -9.90 -4.60
CA GLY A 126 2.76 -10.83 -4.36
C GLY A 126 1.62 -10.69 -5.37
N PRO A 127 0.72 -11.67 -5.40
CA PRO A 127 -0.47 -11.62 -6.24
C PRO A 127 -1.40 -10.47 -5.82
N VAL A 128 -2.10 -9.87 -6.78
CA VAL A 128 -2.97 -8.69 -6.57
C VAL A 128 -3.94 -8.86 -5.38
N PHE A 129 -4.53 -10.04 -5.18
CA PHE A 129 -5.48 -10.27 -4.10
C PHE A 129 -4.82 -10.25 -2.73
N ASN A 130 -3.65 -10.89 -2.59
CA ASN A 130 -2.91 -10.88 -1.34
C ASN A 130 -2.47 -9.46 -0.98
N TRP A 131 -1.84 -8.76 -1.93
CA TRP A 131 -1.34 -7.41 -1.70
C TRP A 131 -2.46 -6.46 -1.25
N VAL A 132 -3.59 -6.45 -1.96
CA VAL A 132 -4.71 -5.55 -1.62
C VAL A 132 -5.38 -5.95 -0.30
N ALA A 133 -5.51 -7.24 -0.01
CA ALA A 133 -6.07 -7.71 1.26
C ALA A 133 -5.20 -7.27 2.45
N ASP A 134 -3.88 -7.49 2.36
CA ASP A 134 -2.93 -7.08 3.40
C ASP A 134 -2.97 -5.56 3.61
N HIS A 135 -3.02 -4.78 2.54
CA HIS A 135 -3.02 -3.33 2.64
C HIS A 135 -4.35 -2.77 3.19
N ARG A 136 -5.51 -3.34 2.81
CA ARG A 136 -6.81 -2.97 3.42
C ARG A 136 -6.86 -3.34 4.91
N ARG A 137 -6.24 -4.45 5.29
CA ARG A 137 -6.10 -4.84 6.70
C ARG A 137 -5.17 -3.89 7.44
N HIS A 138 -4.04 -3.47 6.84
CA HIS A 138 -3.16 -2.44 7.37
C HIS A 138 -3.94 -1.14 7.67
N HIS A 139 -4.69 -0.59 6.72
CA HIS A 139 -5.48 0.61 6.95
C HIS A 139 -6.55 0.46 8.04
N LYS A 140 -7.10 -0.74 8.21
CA LYS A 140 -8.04 -1.01 9.29
C LYS A 140 -7.39 -0.95 10.67
N TYR A 141 -6.18 -1.47 10.79
CA TYR A 141 -5.49 -1.67 12.07
C TYR A 141 -4.21 -0.84 12.21
N SER A 142 -3.91 0.05 11.29
CA SER A 142 -2.65 0.79 11.19
C SER A 142 -2.04 1.15 12.55
N ASP A 143 -0.82 0.67 12.79
CA ASP A 143 -0.01 0.81 14.01
C ASP A 143 -0.67 0.29 15.30
N ARG A 144 -1.61 -0.65 15.17
CA ARG A 144 -2.31 -1.32 16.29
C ARG A 144 -2.22 -2.83 16.17
N GLU A 145 -2.68 -3.52 17.21
CA GLU A 145 -2.83 -4.98 17.14
C GLU A 145 -3.74 -5.38 15.96
N GLY A 146 -3.25 -6.32 15.15
CA GLY A 146 -3.92 -6.73 13.91
C GLY A 146 -3.29 -6.17 12.64
N ASP A 147 -2.45 -5.13 12.71
CA ASP A 147 -1.68 -4.63 11.58
C ASP A 147 -0.68 -5.69 11.09
N PRO A 148 -0.68 -6.06 9.79
CA PRO A 148 0.25 -7.05 9.27
C PRO A 148 1.72 -6.62 9.34
N HIS A 149 2.03 -5.33 9.32
CA HIS A 149 3.41 -4.84 9.17
C HIS A 149 3.73 -3.55 9.95
N SER A 150 3.19 -3.38 11.17
CA SER A 150 3.53 -2.21 11.97
C SER A 150 4.95 -2.27 12.56
N PRO A 151 5.75 -1.18 12.47
CA PRO A 151 7.01 -1.07 13.18
C PRO A 151 6.84 -0.97 14.72
N TRP A 152 5.64 -0.69 15.19
CA TRP A 152 5.29 -0.55 16.62
C TRP A 152 4.82 -1.85 17.28
N ARG A 153 4.84 -2.95 16.54
CA ARG A 153 4.35 -4.27 16.98
C ARG A 153 4.94 -4.75 18.31
N TYR A 154 6.17 -4.39 18.62
CA TYR A 154 6.90 -4.89 19.79
C TYR A 154 6.99 -3.88 20.94
N GLY A 155 6.47 -2.66 20.78
CA GLY A 155 6.55 -1.57 21.73
C GLY A 155 7.25 -0.33 21.14
N ASP A 156 7.52 0.66 22.01
CA ASP A 156 8.05 1.97 21.64
C ASP A 156 9.47 2.26 22.16
N ASP A 157 10.06 1.34 22.94
CA ASP A 157 11.47 1.44 23.31
C ASP A 157 12.40 1.19 22.12
N THR A 158 13.64 1.64 22.22
CA THR A 158 14.60 1.59 21.09
C THR A 158 14.83 0.17 20.55
N LYS A 159 14.89 -0.85 21.41
CA LYS A 159 15.13 -2.23 20.97
C LYS A 159 13.88 -2.80 20.28
N ALA A 160 12.70 -2.53 20.85
CA ALA A 160 11.42 -2.90 20.27
C ALA A 160 11.23 -2.24 18.90
N LEU A 161 11.58 -0.95 18.77
CA LEU A 161 11.46 -0.22 17.52
C LEU A 161 12.41 -0.75 16.44
N VAL A 162 13.68 -1.03 16.76
CA VAL A 162 14.63 -1.65 15.81
C VAL A 162 14.11 -3.00 15.30
N LYS A 163 13.62 -3.85 16.22
CA LYS A 163 12.98 -5.13 15.85
C LYS A 163 11.72 -4.91 14.99
N GLY A 164 10.92 -3.93 15.37
CA GLY A 164 9.70 -3.56 14.66
C GLY A 164 9.97 -3.02 13.26
N LEU A 165 10.98 -2.19 13.07
CA LEU A 165 11.43 -1.69 11.77
C LEU A 165 11.84 -2.85 10.85
N ALA A 166 12.67 -3.78 11.33
CA ALA A 166 13.04 -4.96 10.55
C ALA A 166 11.82 -5.82 10.19
N TYR A 167 10.88 -5.98 11.14
CA TYR A 167 9.62 -6.69 10.91
C TYR A 167 8.78 -5.99 9.85
N ALA A 168 8.46 -4.72 10.02
CA ALA A 168 7.62 -3.96 9.10
C ALA A 168 8.25 -3.82 7.71
N HIS A 169 9.57 -3.73 7.64
CA HIS A 169 10.27 -3.62 6.38
C HIS A 169 10.20 -4.92 5.55
N MET A 170 10.51 -6.07 6.15
CA MET A 170 10.70 -7.29 5.37
C MET A 170 10.20 -8.57 6.09
N LEU A 171 10.36 -8.70 7.41
CA LEU A 171 10.16 -9.98 8.08
C LEU A 171 8.69 -10.42 8.15
N TRP A 172 7.75 -9.49 8.09
CA TRP A 172 6.31 -9.80 8.05
C TRP A 172 5.88 -10.66 6.85
N LEU A 173 6.65 -10.61 5.75
CA LEU A 173 6.40 -11.43 4.57
C LEU A 173 6.49 -12.94 4.85
N PHE A 174 7.27 -13.29 5.88
CA PHE A 174 7.48 -14.68 6.32
C PHE A 174 6.50 -15.13 7.41
N ASP A 175 5.56 -14.24 7.83
CA ASP A 175 4.53 -14.61 8.80
C ASP A 175 3.64 -15.73 8.25
N GLU A 176 3.28 -16.67 9.13
CA GLU A 176 2.38 -17.76 8.77
C GLU A 176 0.94 -17.28 8.59
N ASN A 177 0.55 -16.26 9.35
CA ASN A 177 -0.81 -15.72 9.33
C ASN A 177 -1.03 -14.87 8.08
N LYS A 178 -1.91 -15.32 7.19
CA LYS A 178 -2.33 -14.59 6.00
C LYS A 178 -3.63 -13.83 6.24
N THR A 179 -3.83 -12.75 5.53
CA THR A 179 -5.06 -11.95 5.61
C THR A 179 -6.20 -12.67 4.89
N SER A 180 -7.40 -12.70 5.49
CA SER A 180 -8.60 -13.23 4.85
C SER A 180 -8.98 -12.39 3.63
N GLN A 181 -8.96 -13.02 2.46
CA GLN A 181 -9.37 -12.38 1.21
C GLN A 181 -10.89 -12.17 1.19
N GLU A 182 -11.66 -13.12 1.70
CA GLU A 182 -13.13 -13.10 1.75
C GLU A 182 -13.63 -11.89 2.53
N LYS A 183 -12.89 -11.50 3.57
CA LYS A 183 -13.24 -10.36 4.40
C LYS A 183 -12.80 -9.03 3.82
N PHE A 184 -11.59 -8.97 3.28
CA PHE A 184 -10.99 -7.69 2.90
C PHE A 184 -11.16 -7.31 1.44
N ILE A 185 -11.40 -8.29 0.53
CA ILE A 185 -11.49 -8.04 -0.91
C ILE A 185 -12.65 -8.77 -1.61
N PRO A 186 -13.86 -8.87 -1.01
CA PRO A 186 -14.99 -9.57 -1.63
C PRO A 186 -15.34 -8.97 -3.01
N ASP A 187 -15.17 -7.67 -3.19
CA ASP A 187 -15.35 -6.93 -4.44
C ASP A 187 -14.38 -7.38 -5.54
N LEU A 188 -13.11 -7.63 -5.20
CA LEU A 188 -12.11 -8.09 -6.16
C LEU A 188 -12.26 -9.58 -6.47
N LEU A 189 -12.64 -10.38 -5.48
CA LEU A 189 -12.93 -11.81 -5.67
C LEU A 189 -14.09 -12.04 -6.64
N ALA A 190 -15.06 -11.14 -6.72
CA ALA A 190 -16.16 -11.21 -7.66
C ALA A 190 -15.72 -10.98 -9.11
N ASP A 191 -14.58 -10.30 -9.33
CA ASP A 191 -14.12 -9.97 -10.67
C ASP A 191 -13.41 -11.14 -11.39
N ARG A 192 -14.04 -11.64 -12.46
CA ARG A 192 -13.50 -12.75 -13.24
C ARG A 192 -12.13 -12.42 -13.87
N ARG A 193 -11.91 -11.20 -14.34
CA ARG A 193 -10.65 -10.82 -15.01
C ARG A 193 -9.50 -10.75 -14.01
N LEU A 194 -9.76 -10.19 -12.83
CA LEU A 194 -8.75 -10.14 -11.76
C LEU A 194 -8.41 -11.55 -11.24
N ARG A 195 -9.40 -12.46 -11.16
CA ARG A 195 -9.12 -13.87 -10.83
C ARG A 195 -8.18 -14.53 -11.85
N VAL A 196 -8.32 -14.20 -13.15
CA VAL A 196 -7.39 -14.69 -14.17
C VAL A 196 -5.98 -14.12 -13.95
N VAL A 197 -5.84 -12.79 -13.77
CA VAL A 197 -4.54 -12.17 -13.48
C VAL A 197 -3.90 -12.78 -12.23
N HIS A 198 -4.68 -12.96 -11.15
CA HIS A 198 -4.21 -13.59 -9.91
C HIS A 198 -3.67 -15.01 -10.15
N LYS A 199 -4.40 -15.83 -10.93
CA LYS A 199 -3.96 -17.20 -11.27
C LYS A 199 -2.73 -17.23 -12.16
N LEU A 200 -2.58 -16.23 -13.02
CA LEU A 200 -1.42 -16.08 -13.92
C LEU A 200 -0.19 -15.48 -13.21
N PHE A 201 -0.23 -15.28 -11.91
CA PHE A 201 0.90 -14.72 -11.13
C PHE A 201 2.25 -15.35 -11.50
N PRO A 202 2.43 -16.70 -11.52
CA PRO A 202 3.73 -17.29 -11.87
C PRO A 202 4.20 -16.93 -13.28
N VAL A 203 3.29 -16.89 -14.25
CA VAL A 203 3.60 -16.55 -15.65
C VAL A 203 3.99 -15.08 -15.76
N ILE A 204 3.27 -14.18 -15.08
CA ILE A 204 3.55 -12.74 -15.09
C ILE A 204 4.89 -12.46 -14.40
N VAL A 205 5.19 -13.15 -13.30
CA VAL A 205 6.50 -13.07 -12.63
C VAL A 205 7.61 -13.52 -13.56
N LEU A 206 7.46 -14.68 -14.21
CA LEU A 206 8.45 -15.19 -15.17
C LEU A 206 8.65 -14.20 -16.32
N THR A 207 7.59 -13.62 -16.84
CA THR A 207 7.66 -12.56 -17.88
C THR A 207 8.42 -11.34 -17.37
N SER A 208 8.14 -10.88 -16.14
CA SER A 208 8.83 -9.73 -15.52
C SER A 208 10.32 -9.97 -15.34
N MET A 209 10.71 -11.22 -15.11
CA MET A 209 12.12 -11.60 -14.94
C MET A 209 12.85 -11.81 -16.28
N LEU A 210 12.19 -12.41 -17.27
CA LEU A 210 12.85 -12.80 -18.52
C LEU A 210 12.75 -11.74 -19.63
N ALA A 211 11.70 -10.91 -19.64
CA ALA A 211 11.55 -9.89 -20.68
C ALA A 211 12.71 -8.89 -20.73
N PRO A 212 13.27 -8.37 -19.61
CA PRO A 212 14.46 -7.54 -19.64
C PRO A 212 15.66 -8.23 -20.28
N ALA A 213 15.89 -9.51 -19.95
CA ALA A 213 16.98 -10.31 -20.53
C ALA A 213 16.82 -10.47 -22.05
N LEU A 214 15.61 -10.78 -22.50
CA LEU A 214 15.31 -10.91 -23.92
C LEU A 214 15.55 -9.57 -24.65
N ILE A 215 15.06 -8.45 -24.10
CA ILE A 215 15.25 -7.12 -24.67
C ILE A 215 16.73 -6.75 -24.74
N GLY A 216 17.50 -6.96 -23.65
CA GLY A 216 18.92 -6.68 -23.60
C GLY A 216 19.76 -7.53 -24.56
N GLY A 217 19.42 -8.81 -24.67
CA GLY A 217 20.02 -9.74 -25.62
C GLY A 217 19.79 -9.35 -27.08
N LEU A 218 18.54 -8.96 -27.42
CA LEU A 218 18.19 -8.47 -28.75
C LEU A 218 18.81 -7.11 -29.05
N TRP A 219 18.84 -6.20 -28.08
CA TRP A 219 19.43 -4.88 -28.25
C TRP A 219 20.94 -4.96 -28.52
N GLY A 220 21.65 -5.73 -27.68
CA GLY A 220 23.09 -5.92 -27.82
C GLY A 220 23.51 -7.03 -28.79
N MET A 221 22.54 -7.75 -29.41
CA MET A 221 22.76 -8.93 -30.25
C MET A 221 23.76 -9.92 -29.61
N SER A 222 23.68 -10.11 -28.27
CA SER A 222 24.65 -10.90 -27.52
C SER A 222 24.08 -11.51 -26.25
N TRP A 223 24.61 -12.67 -25.86
CA TRP A 223 24.33 -13.29 -24.57
C TRP A 223 24.78 -12.43 -23.38
N HIS A 224 25.86 -11.66 -23.55
CA HIS A 224 26.33 -10.73 -22.54
C HIS A 224 25.26 -9.66 -22.25
N GLY A 225 24.66 -9.05 -23.28
CA GLY A 225 23.57 -8.09 -23.11
C GLY A 225 22.32 -8.70 -22.47
N ALA A 226 22.04 -9.98 -22.74
CA ALA A 226 20.94 -10.68 -22.06
C ALA A 226 21.22 -10.87 -20.55
N LEU A 227 22.45 -11.29 -20.20
CA LEU A 227 22.82 -11.54 -18.80
C LEU A 227 22.92 -10.26 -17.98
N THR A 228 23.50 -9.18 -18.55
CA THR A 228 23.58 -7.88 -17.85
C THR A 228 22.19 -7.28 -17.64
N ALA A 229 21.32 -7.31 -18.66
CA ALA A 229 19.94 -6.84 -18.52
C ALA A 229 19.14 -7.69 -17.53
N PHE A 230 19.32 -9.02 -17.48
CA PHE A 230 18.73 -9.86 -16.44
C PHE A 230 19.20 -9.44 -15.05
N PHE A 231 20.49 -9.23 -14.88
CA PHE A 231 21.05 -8.82 -13.59
C PHE A 231 20.50 -7.45 -13.14
N TRP A 232 20.62 -6.43 -14.00
CA TRP A 232 20.25 -5.04 -13.63
C TRP A 232 18.76 -4.78 -13.70
N ALA A 233 18.11 -5.14 -14.80
CA ALA A 233 16.72 -4.78 -15.05
C ALA A 233 15.70 -5.81 -14.53
N SER A 234 16.15 -7.00 -14.07
CA SER A 234 15.31 -7.94 -13.35
C SER A 234 15.69 -7.97 -11.88
N LEU A 235 16.87 -8.48 -11.50
CA LEU A 235 17.19 -8.73 -10.09
C LEU A 235 17.39 -7.43 -9.30
N VAL A 236 18.29 -6.56 -9.73
CA VAL A 236 18.59 -5.29 -9.02
C VAL A 236 17.36 -4.38 -9.00
N ARG A 237 16.62 -4.28 -10.11
CA ARG A 237 15.39 -3.49 -10.19
C ARG A 237 14.33 -3.99 -9.22
N VAL A 238 14.12 -5.32 -9.12
CA VAL A 238 13.16 -5.90 -8.16
C VAL A 238 13.57 -5.56 -6.74
N ALA A 239 14.84 -5.76 -6.36
CA ALA A 239 15.32 -5.41 -5.04
C ALA A 239 15.09 -3.93 -4.70
N LEU A 240 15.47 -3.01 -5.61
CA LEU A 240 15.28 -1.58 -5.42
C LEU A 240 13.81 -1.22 -5.20
N LEU A 241 12.90 -1.75 -6.03
CA LEU A 241 11.47 -1.48 -5.89
C LEU A 241 10.92 -2.03 -4.57
N HIS A 242 11.25 -3.27 -4.21
CA HIS A 242 10.84 -3.89 -2.96
C HIS A 242 11.28 -3.06 -1.75
N HIS A 243 12.56 -2.70 -1.67
CA HIS A 243 13.05 -1.91 -0.54
C HIS A 243 12.44 -0.50 -0.49
N VAL A 244 12.13 0.11 -1.62
CA VAL A 244 11.40 1.38 -1.67
C VAL A 244 9.98 1.21 -1.15
N THR A 245 9.23 0.20 -1.61
CA THR A 245 7.85 -0.06 -1.16
C THR A 245 7.80 -0.43 0.32
N TRP A 246 8.69 -1.32 0.78
CA TRP A 246 8.74 -1.71 2.18
C TRP A 246 9.19 -0.58 3.11
N SER A 247 9.92 0.41 2.58
CA SER A 247 10.25 1.64 3.32
C SER A 247 9.01 2.48 3.65
N ILE A 248 7.96 2.39 2.85
CA ILE A 248 6.69 3.05 3.18
C ILE A 248 6.11 2.47 4.47
N ASN A 249 6.12 1.14 4.63
CA ASN A 249 5.60 0.47 5.81
C ASN A 249 6.48 0.73 7.06
N SER A 250 7.80 0.77 6.91
CA SER A 250 8.74 0.91 8.01
C SER A 250 9.11 2.36 8.30
N ILE A 251 9.74 3.05 7.33
CA ILE A 251 10.29 4.40 7.52
C ILE A 251 9.15 5.42 7.63
N CYS A 252 8.15 5.37 6.74
CA CYS A 252 7.07 6.35 6.75
C CYS A 252 6.06 6.16 7.90
N HIS A 253 6.12 5.06 8.67
CA HIS A 253 5.41 4.90 9.94
C HIS A 253 6.27 5.20 11.17
N THR A 254 7.50 5.68 10.99
CA THR A 254 8.43 5.96 12.09
C THR A 254 9.03 7.35 12.02
N PHE A 255 9.48 7.78 10.83
CA PHE A 255 10.24 9.01 10.63
C PHE A 255 9.53 9.93 9.64
N GLY A 256 9.76 11.25 9.79
CA GLY A 256 9.26 12.25 8.85
C GLY A 256 8.40 13.33 9.50
N THR A 257 7.62 14.04 8.68
CA THR A 257 6.76 15.15 9.11
C THR A 257 5.29 14.74 9.17
N GLU A 258 4.56 15.34 10.11
CA GLU A 258 3.10 15.25 10.24
C GLU A 258 2.50 16.57 9.84
N GLU A 259 1.71 16.59 8.77
CA GLU A 259 1.08 17.78 8.21
C GLU A 259 -0.44 17.75 8.38
N PHE A 260 -0.95 16.55 8.66
CA PHE A 260 -2.37 16.25 8.92
C PHE A 260 -2.50 15.35 10.15
N GLU A 261 -3.57 15.55 10.90
CA GLU A 261 -3.93 14.68 12.01
C GLU A 261 -4.38 13.31 11.49
N VAL A 262 -3.75 12.26 11.97
CA VAL A 262 -4.05 10.87 11.66
C VAL A 262 -4.22 10.07 12.95
N ARG A 263 -4.87 8.91 12.85
CA ARG A 263 -5.10 8.01 14.00
C ARG A 263 -3.95 7.05 14.28
N ASP A 264 -2.96 7.03 13.43
CA ASP A 264 -1.77 6.17 13.42
C ASP A 264 -0.50 7.04 13.39
N LYS A 265 0.63 6.45 13.07
CA LYS A 265 1.93 7.15 13.10
C LYS A 265 2.49 7.43 11.70
N ALA A 266 1.65 7.46 10.68
CA ALA A 266 2.06 7.73 9.30
C ALA A 266 2.64 9.15 9.15
N ARG A 267 3.77 9.27 8.44
CA ARG A 267 4.57 10.48 8.26
C ARG A 267 4.96 10.69 6.80
N ASN A 268 5.35 11.92 6.47
CA ASN A 268 5.83 12.29 5.15
C ASN A 268 7.37 12.26 5.11
N VAL A 269 7.93 11.56 4.11
CA VAL A 269 9.39 11.41 3.90
C VAL A 269 9.77 11.94 2.52
N SER A 270 10.21 13.20 2.44
CA SER A 270 10.40 13.93 1.18
C SER A 270 11.46 13.33 0.24
N TRP A 271 12.59 12.85 0.80
CA TRP A 271 13.69 12.30 -0.01
C TRP A 271 13.31 10.99 -0.73
N LEU A 272 12.30 10.27 -0.24
CA LEU A 272 11.81 9.02 -0.82
C LEU A 272 10.75 9.26 -1.92
N ALA A 273 10.22 10.48 -2.06
CA ALA A 273 9.04 10.77 -2.87
C ALA A 273 9.17 10.38 -4.35
N ILE A 274 10.31 10.63 -4.96
CA ILE A 274 10.51 10.27 -6.39
C ILE A 274 10.60 8.77 -6.56
N ALA A 275 11.43 8.09 -5.77
CA ALA A 275 11.62 6.65 -5.85
C ALA A 275 10.34 5.87 -5.54
N SER A 276 9.51 6.38 -4.62
CA SER A 276 8.23 5.77 -4.23
C SER A 276 7.03 6.27 -5.06
N PHE A 277 7.25 7.01 -6.14
CA PHE A 277 6.17 7.56 -6.97
C PHE A 277 5.15 8.43 -6.21
N GLY A 278 5.56 9.03 -5.10
CA GLY A 278 4.72 9.87 -4.24
C GLY A 278 4.08 9.15 -3.06
N GLU A 279 4.31 7.85 -2.88
CA GLU A 279 3.72 7.09 -1.77
C GLU A 279 4.28 7.50 -0.41
N SER A 280 5.49 8.08 -0.37
CA SER A 280 6.11 8.59 0.85
C SER A 280 5.50 9.90 1.40
N TRP A 281 4.54 10.51 0.71
CA TRP A 281 3.62 11.50 1.28
C TRP A 281 2.53 10.77 2.08
N HIS A 282 2.96 9.96 3.03
CA HIS A 282 2.17 8.92 3.65
C HIS A 282 1.24 9.42 4.75
N ASN A 283 1.59 10.55 5.39
CA ASN A 283 0.73 11.18 6.38
C ASN A 283 -0.58 11.69 5.77
N LEU A 284 -0.53 12.37 4.61
CA LEU A 284 -1.76 12.75 3.92
C LEU A 284 -2.54 11.51 3.48
N HIS A 285 -1.85 10.50 2.95
CA HIS A 285 -2.50 9.28 2.50
C HIS A 285 -3.32 8.63 3.63
N HIS A 286 -2.78 8.52 4.84
CA HIS A 286 -3.51 8.03 6.01
C HIS A 286 -4.61 8.97 6.51
N ALA A 287 -4.45 10.29 6.29
CA ALA A 287 -5.50 11.25 6.58
C ALA A 287 -6.68 11.15 5.60
N ASP A 288 -6.43 10.97 4.29
CA ASP A 288 -7.45 10.82 3.24
C ASP A 288 -7.06 9.71 2.25
N PRO A 289 -7.24 8.42 2.61
CA PRO A 289 -6.78 7.29 1.80
C PRO A 289 -7.37 7.22 0.39
N THR A 290 -8.55 7.81 0.20
CA THR A 290 -9.22 7.84 -1.10
C THR A 290 -8.71 8.93 -2.03
N CYS A 291 -7.85 9.83 -1.58
CA CYS A 291 -7.31 10.90 -2.40
C CYS A 291 -6.36 10.35 -3.47
N ALA A 292 -6.56 10.73 -4.74
CA ALA A 292 -5.72 10.30 -5.85
C ALA A 292 -4.33 10.98 -5.86
N ARG A 293 -4.13 12.02 -5.06
CA ARG A 293 -2.87 12.75 -4.93
C ARG A 293 -2.45 12.80 -3.46
N HIS A 294 -1.27 12.28 -3.16
CA HIS A 294 -0.71 12.27 -1.81
C HIS A 294 0.15 13.50 -1.52
N GLY A 295 0.94 13.97 -2.48
CA GLY A 295 1.72 15.20 -2.36
C GLY A 295 0.90 16.45 -2.64
N VAL A 296 0.20 17.01 -1.63
CA VAL A 296 -0.74 18.13 -1.80
C VAL A 296 -0.16 19.49 -1.49
N LEU A 297 0.96 19.57 -0.77
CA LEU A 297 1.59 20.83 -0.45
C LEU A 297 2.56 21.28 -1.56
N LYS A 298 2.89 22.57 -1.55
CA LYS A 298 3.83 23.16 -2.52
C LYS A 298 5.19 22.45 -2.43
N GLY A 299 5.72 21.99 -3.56
CA GLY A 299 7.00 21.30 -3.65
C GLY A 299 6.92 19.79 -3.44
N GLN A 300 5.77 19.25 -3.05
CA GLN A 300 5.56 17.82 -2.92
C GLN A 300 5.33 17.18 -4.30
N LEU A 301 6.32 16.50 -4.81
CA LEU A 301 6.26 15.79 -6.10
C LEU A 301 5.54 14.44 -5.92
N ASP A 302 4.55 14.19 -6.75
CA ASP A 302 3.75 12.95 -6.76
C ASP A 302 3.61 12.45 -8.21
N PRO A 303 4.55 11.61 -8.67
CA PRO A 303 4.53 11.05 -10.03
C PRO A 303 3.26 10.25 -10.33
N SER A 304 2.76 9.44 -9.39
CA SER A 304 1.53 8.66 -9.56
C SER A 304 0.32 9.55 -9.83
N ALA A 305 0.18 10.67 -9.11
CA ALA A 305 -0.90 11.61 -9.36
C ALA A 305 -0.82 12.24 -10.77
N ARG A 306 0.39 12.48 -11.27
CA ARG A 306 0.58 12.97 -12.67
C ARG A 306 0.14 11.94 -13.70
N VAL A 307 0.47 10.67 -13.46
CA VAL A 307 0.01 9.57 -14.33
C VAL A 307 -1.51 9.43 -14.29
N ILE A 308 -2.13 9.47 -13.10
CA ILE A 308 -3.60 9.43 -12.96
C ILE A 308 -4.25 10.59 -13.71
N TRP A 309 -3.69 11.80 -13.58
CA TRP A 309 -4.17 12.98 -14.31
C TRP A 309 -4.09 12.78 -15.84
N ALA A 310 -2.98 12.24 -16.36
CA ALA A 310 -2.84 11.96 -17.78
C ALA A 310 -3.86 10.90 -18.26
N LEU A 311 -4.06 9.84 -17.47
CA LEU A 311 -5.06 8.80 -17.77
C LEU A 311 -6.50 9.35 -17.74
N GLU A 312 -6.79 10.30 -16.86
CA GLU A 312 -8.07 11.01 -16.82
C GLU A 312 -8.28 11.85 -18.08
N LYS A 313 -7.26 12.63 -18.50
CA LYS A 313 -7.30 13.43 -19.73
C LYS A 313 -7.48 12.57 -20.99
N LEU A 314 -6.93 11.37 -21.01
CA LEU A 314 -7.12 10.39 -22.08
C LEU A 314 -8.47 9.65 -21.99
N GLY A 315 -9.28 9.92 -20.97
CA GLY A 315 -10.55 9.27 -20.75
C GLY A 315 -10.45 7.78 -20.38
N TRP A 316 -9.30 7.32 -19.89
CA TRP A 316 -9.10 5.95 -19.42
C TRP A 316 -9.40 5.81 -17.91
N ALA A 317 -9.14 6.86 -17.15
CA ALA A 317 -9.58 7.03 -15.77
C ALA A 317 -10.70 8.07 -15.69
N TYR A 318 -11.59 7.94 -14.70
CA TYR A 318 -12.71 8.86 -14.48
C TYR A 318 -13.14 8.80 -13.00
N ASP A 319 -14.01 9.71 -12.57
CA ASP A 319 -14.42 9.87 -11.16
C ASP A 319 -13.20 9.94 -10.22
N VAL A 320 -12.18 10.71 -10.61
CA VAL A 320 -10.93 10.83 -9.85
C VAL A 320 -11.14 11.70 -8.62
N ARG A 321 -10.79 11.17 -7.45
CA ARG A 321 -10.91 11.87 -6.17
C ARG A 321 -9.69 12.75 -5.92
N TRP A 322 -9.67 13.91 -6.56
CA TRP A 322 -8.63 14.90 -6.34
C TRP A 322 -8.72 15.52 -4.92
N PRO A 323 -7.65 16.19 -4.44
CA PRO A 323 -7.66 16.89 -3.16
C PRO A 323 -8.84 17.87 -3.05
N ASP A 324 -9.58 17.82 -1.94
CA ASP A 324 -10.70 18.71 -1.63
C ASP A 324 -10.44 19.38 -0.28
N ALA A 325 -10.45 20.72 -0.27
CA ALA A 325 -10.23 21.51 0.94
C ALA A 325 -11.20 21.14 2.06
N ARG A 326 -12.48 20.87 1.74
CA ARG A 326 -13.50 20.46 2.73
C ARG A 326 -13.16 19.17 3.45
N ARG A 327 -12.42 18.25 2.82
CA ARG A 327 -11.96 17.00 3.42
C ARG A 327 -10.64 17.14 4.17
N LEU A 328 -9.77 18.04 3.74
CA LEU A 328 -8.41 18.19 4.24
C LEU A 328 -8.26 19.22 5.36
N GLU A 329 -8.96 20.38 5.26
CA GLU A 329 -8.85 21.44 6.27
C GLU A 329 -9.21 20.98 7.70
N PRO A 330 -10.26 20.17 7.93
CA PRO A 330 -10.58 19.68 9.28
C PRO A 330 -9.51 18.77 9.88
N LYS A 331 -8.60 18.26 9.06
CA LYS A 331 -7.53 17.35 9.47
C LYS A 331 -6.18 18.05 9.66
N ARG A 332 -6.12 19.36 9.45
CA ARG A 332 -4.91 20.14 9.71
C ARG A 332 -4.76 20.40 11.21
N PRO A 333 -3.56 20.26 11.78
CA PRO A 333 -3.31 20.62 13.18
C PRO A 333 -3.68 22.08 13.45
N ALA A 334 -4.30 22.36 14.58
CA ALA A 334 -4.74 23.72 14.97
C ALA A 334 -3.60 24.77 14.96
N THR A 335 -2.36 24.32 15.22
CA THR A 335 -1.15 25.14 15.13
C THR A 335 -0.79 25.55 13.70
N ALA A 336 -1.12 24.73 12.69
CA ALA A 336 -0.90 25.05 11.28
C ALA A 336 -1.93 26.06 10.75
N THR A 337 -3.17 26.01 11.25
CA THR A 337 -4.25 26.92 10.87
C THR A 337 -3.95 28.37 11.27
N ARG A 338 -3.22 28.59 12.36
CA ARG A 338 -2.79 29.93 12.81
C ARG A 338 -1.74 30.58 11.89
N LYS A 339 -0.87 29.77 11.26
CA LYS A 339 0.13 30.26 10.27
C LYS A 339 -0.47 30.48 8.88
N LEU A 340 -1.54 29.80 8.54
CA LEU A 340 -2.21 29.90 7.21
C LEU A 340 -3.36 30.91 7.15
N GLY A 341 -3.78 31.50 8.27
CA GLY A 341 -4.83 32.53 8.30
C GLY A 341 -4.58 33.75 7.40
N SER A 342 -3.38 33.84 6.79
CA SER A 342 -3.04 34.83 5.78
C SER A 342 -2.79 34.25 4.37
N MET A 343 -2.81 32.94 4.19
CA MET A 343 -2.61 32.28 2.88
C MET A 343 -3.94 31.66 2.40
N THR A 344 -4.75 32.59 1.92
CA THR A 344 -6.03 32.49 1.24
C THR A 344 -6.43 31.11 0.65
N ARG A 345 -7.71 30.78 0.87
CA ARG A 345 -8.59 29.77 0.24
C ARG A 345 -8.31 29.51 -1.27
N ASN A 346 -7.89 30.55 -1.99
CA ASN A 346 -7.58 30.54 -3.43
C ASN A 346 -6.37 29.65 -3.83
N ARG A 347 -5.53 29.22 -2.91
CA ARG A 347 -4.29 28.51 -3.24
C ARG A 347 -4.48 26.98 -3.32
N LEU A 348 -5.45 26.41 -2.61
CA LEU A 348 -5.81 25.00 -2.76
C LEU A 348 -6.67 24.77 -4.01
N GLU A 349 -7.51 25.74 -4.36
CA GLU A 349 -8.31 25.72 -5.59
C GLU A 349 -7.44 25.84 -6.85
N SER A 350 -6.28 26.53 -6.77
CA SER A 350 -5.33 26.60 -7.89
C SER A 350 -4.53 25.32 -8.13
N ILE A 351 -4.59 24.36 -7.20
CA ILE A 351 -3.87 23.07 -7.27
C ILE A 351 -4.77 21.96 -7.83
N ALA A 352 -6.09 22.11 -7.72
CA ALA A 352 -7.05 21.22 -8.37
C ALA A 352 -7.20 21.59 -9.85
N PRO A 353 -7.12 20.65 -10.80
CA PRO A 353 -7.56 20.92 -12.16
C PRO A 353 -9.03 21.34 -12.09
N ARG A 354 -9.36 22.48 -12.70
CA ARG A 354 -10.75 22.96 -12.78
C ARG A 354 -11.61 21.85 -13.39
N PRO A 355 -12.80 21.54 -12.82
CA PRO A 355 -13.74 20.67 -13.49
C PRO A 355 -14.02 21.23 -14.89
N VAL A 356 -13.86 20.39 -15.91
CA VAL A 356 -14.29 20.74 -17.27
C VAL A 356 -15.80 20.88 -17.20
N PRO A 357 -16.40 22.01 -17.65
CA PRO A 357 -17.84 22.11 -17.75
C PRO A 357 -18.33 20.95 -18.64
N MET A 358 -19.26 20.17 -18.17
CA MET A 358 -20.01 19.24 -19.01
C MET A 358 -20.78 20.11 -19.99
N GLY A 359 -20.42 20.04 -21.27
CA GLY A 359 -21.15 20.68 -22.32
C GLY A 359 -22.61 20.23 -22.24
N ASP A 360 -23.51 21.21 -22.27
CA ASP A 360 -24.95 21.01 -22.42
C ASP A 360 -25.19 20.27 -23.74
N GLU A 361 -25.38 18.96 -23.71
CA GLU A 361 -25.96 18.21 -24.81
C GLU A 361 -27.50 18.32 -24.77
N THR A 362 -27.98 19.53 -24.98
CA THR A 362 -29.39 19.72 -25.35
C THR A 362 -29.46 20.78 -26.45
N ALA A 363 -29.24 20.36 -27.69
CA ALA A 363 -29.86 20.99 -28.87
C ALA A 363 -29.49 20.19 -30.15
N GLY A 364 -30.46 19.57 -30.75
CA GLY A 364 -30.37 19.06 -32.13
C GLY A 364 -30.83 17.64 -32.28
#